data_f6b05c472d4d41651e8ca342d8bd5e3d
#
_entry.id   f6b05c472d4d41651e8ca342d8bd5e3d
#
_cell.length_a   1.000
_cell.length_b   1.000
_cell.length_c   1.000
_cell.angle_alpha   90.00
_cell.angle_beta   90.00
_cell.angle_gamma   90.00
#
_symmetry.space_group_name_H-M   'P 1'
#
loop_
_entity.id
_entity.type
_entity.pdbx_description
1 polymer ?
#
loop_
_entity_poly.entity_id
_entity_poly.type
_entity_poly.pdbx_seq_one_letter_code
_entity_poly.pdbx_strand_id
1 'polypeptide(L)'
;MDATYRKTDEAAYYAQGTAAERWDRAQLFFAAKEYTAAARVLVGLVEEVPEQTGPRLLLARAYYHSAQLLRAEAELRVIVERDPVEHYARLMLGRTLERQGRHQEAGPHLRLAAALAGDFPEA
;
A
#
# COMPACT_ATOMS: atom_id res chain seq x y z
N MET A 1 -12.58 -9.66 31.89
CA MET A 1 -11.40 -9.36 31.06
C MET A 1 -11.43 -7.91 30.68
N ASP A 2 -10.31 -7.24 30.78
CA ASP A 2 -10.25 -5.82 30.53
C ASP A 2 -9.90 -5.53 29.06
N ALA A 3 -10.12 -4.28 28.66
CA ALA A 3 -9.87 -3.84 27.29
C ALA A 3 -8.38 -3.85 26.90
N THR A 4 -7.50 -3.71 27.89
CA THR A 4 -6.04 -3.77 27.68
C THR A 4 -5.60 -5.13 27.18
N TYR A 5 -6.15 -6.19 27.78
CA TYR A 5 -5.88 -7.55 27.38
C TYR A 5 -6.24 -7.78 25.91
N ARG A 6 -7.42 -7.30 25.48
CA ARG A 6 -7.88 -7.45 24.09
C ARG A 6 -6.98 -6.75 23.09
N LYS A 7 -6.55 -5.52 23.40
CA LYS A 7 -5.62 -4.77 22.54
C LYS A 7 -4.29 -5.49 22.38
N THR A 8 -3.77 -6.04 23.46
CA THR A 8 -2.53 -6.79 23.44
C THR A 8 -2.66 -8.04 22.57
N ASP A 9 -3.78 -8.75 22.68
CA ASP A 9 -4.06 -9.94 21.90
C ASP A 9 -4.19 -9.63 20.41
N GLU A 10 -4.87 -8.54 20.06
CA GLU A 10 -4.99 -8.11 18.66
C GLU A 10 -3.62 -7.78 18.07
N ALA A 11 -2.82 -6.99 18.77
CA ALA A 11 -1.49 -6.64 18.32
C ALA A 11 -0.63 -7.89 18.14
N ALA A 12 -0.65 -8.81 19.10
CA ALA A 12 0.09 -10.06 19.04
C ALA A 12 -0.36 -10.91 17.86
N TYR A 13 -1.67 -10.98 17.60
CA TYR A 13 -2.21 -11.74 16.49
C TYR A 13 -1.66 -11.26 15.16
N TYR A 14 -1.69 -9.94 14.90
CA TYR A 14 -1.22 -9.39 13.63
C TYR A 14 0.31 -9.48 13.49
N ALA A 15 1.04 -9.50 14.58
CA ALA A 15 2.50 -9.62 14.56
C ALA A 15 2.99 -11.07 14.59
N GLN A 16 2.08 -12.03 14.73
CA GLN A 16 2.43 -13.43 14.92
C GLN A 16 2.93 -14.10 13.66
N GLY A 17 3.97 -14.90 13.80
CA GLY A 17 4.52 -15.71 12.72
C GLY A 17 5.75 -15.12 12.09
N THR A 18 6.38 -15.90 11.21
CA THR A 18 7.54 -15.45 10.41
C THR A 18 7.11 -14.39 9.39
N ALA A 19 8.10 -13.71 8.79
CA ALA A 19 7.83 -12.76 7.71
C ALA A 19 7.05 -13.41 6.57
N ALA A 20 7.43 -14.63 6.19
CA ALA A 20 6.75 -15.37 5.12
C ALA A 20 5.31 -15.69 5.49
N GLU A 21 5.08 -16.13 6.71
CA GLU A 21 3.72 -16.44 7.20
C GLU A 21 2.85 -15.20 7.25
N ARG A 22 3.39 -14.07 7.70
CA ARG A 22 2.68 -12.80 7.73
C ARG A 22 2.37 -12.29 6.32
N TRP A 23 3.31 -12.45 5.40
CA TRP A 23 3.09 -12.10 4.00
C TRP A 23 1.93 -12.90 3.41
N ASP A 24 1.91 -14.21 3.59
CA ASP A 24 0.84 -15.07 3.13
C ASP A 24 -0.50 -14.66 3.75
N ARG A 25 -0.52 -14.38 5.04
CA ARG A 25 -1.73 -13.97 5.75
C ARG A 25 -2.24 -12.63 5.23
N ALA A 26 -1.36 -11.68 4.99
CA ALA A 26 -1.73 -10.38 4.46
C ALA A 26 -2.36 -10.51 3.07
N GLN A 27 -1.80 -11.37 2.22
CA GLN A 27 -2.35 -11.62 0.89
C GLN A 27 -3.73 -12.26 0.97
N LEU A 28 -3.95 -13.18 1.89
CA LEU A 28 -5.27 -13.80 2.10
C LEU A 28 -6.30 -12.77 2.55
N PHE A 29 -5.94 -11.92 3.51
CA PHE A 29 -6.83 -10.84 3.93
C PHE A 29 -7.16 -9.90 2.77
N PHE A 30 -6.15 -9.53 2.00
CA PHE A 30 -6.36 -8.64 0.85
C PHE A 30 -7.29 -9.27 -0.17
N ALA A 31 -7.08 -10.54 -0.51
CA ALA A 31 -7.92 -11.27 -1.46
C ALA A 31 -9.37 -11.39 -0.97
N ALA A 32 -9.56 -11.50 0.34
CA ALA A 32 -10.88 -11.53 0.97
C ALA A 32 -11.50 -10.13 1.12
N LYS A 33 -10.84 -9.09 0.61
CA LYS A 33 -11.26 -7.68 0.73
C LYS A 33 -11.30 -7.19 2.18
N GLU A 34 -10.55 -7.85 3.05
CA GLU A 34 -10.38 -7.43 4.44
C GLU A 34 -9.15 -6.52 4.53
N TYR A 35 -9.27 -5.34 3.94
CA TYR A 35 -8.15 -4.43 3.73
C TYR A 35 -7.56 -3.88 5.03
N THR A 36 -8.40 -3.57 6.00
CA THR A 36 -7.93 -3.08 7.30
C THR A 36 -7.09 -4.15 8.01
N ALA A 37 -7.53 -5.40 7.99
CA ALA A 37 -6.78 -6.51 8.56
C ALA A 37 -5.46 -6.72 7.82
N ALA A 38 -5.48 -6.68 6.49
CA ALA A 38 -4.27 -6.77 5.68
C ALA A 38 -3.27 -5.67 6.07
N ALA A 39 -3.73 -4.42 6.20
CA ALA A 39 -2.88 -3.30 6.57
C ALA A 39 -2.24 -3.51 7.95
N ARG A 40 -2.99 -4.02 8.92
CA ARG A 40 -2.46 -4.28 10.27
C ARG A 40 -1.31 -5.28 10.26
N VAL A 41 -1.40 -6.32 9.45
CA VAL A 41 -0.30 -7.28 9.28
C VAL A 41 0.88 -6.61 8.58
N LEU A 42 0.60 -5.87 7.50
CA LEU A 42 1.64 -5.30 6.63
C LEU A 42 2.44 -4.20 7.29
N VAL A 43 1.85 -3.40 8.17
CA VAL A 43 2.58 -2.33 8.89
C VAL A 43 3.82 -2.90 9.58
N GLY A 44 3.66 -3.97 10.35
CA GLY A 44 4.80 -4.60 11.04
C GLY A 44 5.79 -5.22 10.08
N LEU A 45 5.31 -5.81 8.99
CA LEU A 45 6.18 -6.43 7.99
C LEU A 45 7.02 -5.38 7.26
N VAL A 46 6.43 -4.25 6.88
CA VAL A 46 7.16 -3.14 6.24
C VAL A 46 8.22 -2.57 7.17
N GLU A 47 7.94 -2.47 8.47
CA GLU A 47 8.94 -2.01 9.45
C GLU A 47 10.11 -2.97 9.55
N GLU A 48 9.86 -4.26 9.41
CA GLU A 48 10.89 -5.29 9.51
C GLU A 48 11.74 -5.39 8.23
N VAL A 49 11.12 -5.22 7.07
CA VAL A 49 11.80 -5.30 5.77
C VAL A 49 11.56 -4.03 4.94
N PRO A 50 11.99 -2.86 5.43
CA PRO A 50 11.60 -1.58 4.83
C PRO A 50 12.08 -1.38 3.40
N GLU A 51 13.10 -2.12 2.97
CA GLU A 51 13.65 -2.03 1.61
C GLU A 51 12.85 -2.83 0.59
N GLN A 52 11.97 -3.74 1.01
CA GLN A 52 11.19 -4.55 0.08
C GLN A 52 9.98 -3.79 -0.43
N THR A 53 9.83 -3.75 -1.76
CA THR A 53 8.74 -3.05 -2.41
C THR A 53 7.40 -3.79 -2.29
N GLY A 54 7.41 -5.12 -2.36
CA GLY A 54 6.19 -5.92 -2.35
C GLY A 54 5.27 -5.66 -1.17
N PRO A 55 5.75 -5.82 0.07
CA PRO A 55 4.94 -5.56 1.25
C PRO A 55 4.45 -4.10 1.33
N ARG A 56 5.30 -3.14 0.99
CA ARG A 56 4.94 -1.72 1.02
C ARG A 56 3.87 -1.40 -0.01
N LEU A 57 3.99 -1.96 -1.21
CA LEU A 57 2.98 -1.74 -2.25
C LEU A 57 1.63 -2.35 -1.86
N LEU A 58 1.63 -3.55 -1.29
CA LEU A 58 0.39 -4.16 -0.84
C LEU A 58 -0.24 -3.37 0.31
N LEU A 59 0.59 -2.83 1.21
CA LEU A 59 0.13 -1.94 2.28
C LEU A 59 -0.54 -0.69 1.70
N ALA A 60 0.09 -0.06 0.72
CA ALA A 60 -0.47 1.11 0.06
C ALA A 60 -1.82 0.78 -0.58
N ARG A 61 -1.93 -0.38 -1.24
CA ARG A 61 -3.18 -0.83 -1.84
C ARG A 61 -4.27 -1.10 -0.81
N ALA A 62 -3.90 -1.67 0.32
CA ALA A 62 -4.84 -1.90 1.42
C ALA A 62 -5.35 -0.58 1.99
N TYR A 63 -4.47 0.39 2.16
CA TYR A 63 -4.87 1.74 2.57
C TYR A 63 -5.78 2.40 1.54
N TYR A 64 -5.46 2.26 0.26
CA TYR A 64 -6.27 2.82 -0.82
C TYR A 64 -7.70 2.28 -0.78
N HIS A 65 -7.84 0.95 -0.70
CA HIS A 65 -9.15 0.31 -0.69
C HIS A 65 -9.94 0.55 0.60
N SER A 66 -9.27 0.88 1.69
CA SER A 66 -9.94 1.22 2.95
C SER A 66 -10.10 2.74 3.13
N ALA A 67 -9.92 3.52 2.06
CA ALA A 67 -10.05 4.97 2.02
C ALA A 67 -9.10 5.71 2.95
N GLN A 68 -7.99 5.11 3.33
CA GLN A 68 -6.94 5.75 4.11
C GLN A 68 -5.93 6.40 3.16
N LEU A 69 -6.38 7.42 2.44
CA LEU A 69 -5.68 7.95 1.26
C LEU A 69 -4.36 8.64 1.59
N LEU A 70 -4.26 9.35 2.71
CA LEU A 70 -3.00 9.98 3.12
C LEU A 70 -1.93 8.95 3.44
N ARG A 71 -2.33 7.84 4.08
CA ARG A 71 -1.41 6.76 4.39
C ARG A 71 -0.98 6.02 3.11
N ALA A 72 -1.92 5.79 2.20
CA ALA A 72 -1.60 5.21 0.90
C ALA A 72 -0.59 6.09 0.14
N GLU A 73 -0.84 7.38 0.10
CA GLU A 73 0.05 8.35 -0.53
C GLU A 73 1.47 8.28 0.04
N ALA A 74 1.59 8.25 1.36
CA ALA A 74 2.90 8.23 2.02
C ALA A 74 3.71 7.00 1.58
N GLU A 75 3.09 5.82 1.57
CA GLU A 75 3.77 4.59 1.17
C GLU A 75 4.15 4.61 -0.32
N LEU A 76 3.26 5.11 -1.17
CA LEU A 76 3.52 5.19 -2.61
C LEU A 76 4.64 6.17 -2.95
N ARG A 77 4.74 7.29 -2.23
CA ARG A 77 5.82 8.24 -2.44
C ARG A 77 7.18 7.63 -2.11
N VAL A 78 7.26 6.80 -1.08
CA VAL A 78 8.49 6.07 -0.75
C VAL A 78 8.89 5.18 -1.93
N ILE A 79 7.95 4.46 -2.51
CA ILE A 79 8.23 3.55 -3.63
C ILE A 79 8.70 4.32 -4.86
N VAL A 80 7.98 5.38 -5.27
CA VAL A 80 8.34 6.12 -6.49
C VAL A 80 9.62 6.93 -6.32
N GLU A 81 9.97 7.31 -5.10
CA GLU A 81 11.25 7.97 -4.81
C GLU A 81 12.41 7.00 -4.97
N ARG A 82 12.26 5.76 -4.50
CA ARG A 82 13.29 4.71 -4.61
C ARG A 82 13.41 4.15 -6.01
N ASP A 83 12.28 4.02 -6.71
CA ASP A 83 12.22 3.45 -8.05
C ASP A 83 11.31 4.32 -8.93
N PRO A 84 11.87 5.39 -9.53
CA PRO A 84 11.07 6.34 -10.32
C PRO A 84 10.41 5.74 -11.56
N VAL A 85 10.87 4.58 -12.02
CA VAL A 85 10.33 3.92 -13.23
C VAL A 85 9.32 2.82 -12.90
N GLU A 86 9.00 2.62 -11.62
CA GLU A 86 7.98 1.66 -11.21
C GLU A 86 6.60 2.24 -11.58
N HIS A 87 6.07 1.84 -12.74
CA HIS A 87 4.88 2.46 -13.31
C HIS A 87 3.60 2.18 -12.52
N TYR A 88 3.47 1.01 -11.93
CA TYR A 88 2.26 0.67 -11.17
C TYR A 88 2.12 1.53 -9.90
N ALA A 89 3.22 1.69 -9.15
CA ALA A 89 3.19 2.56 -7.97
C ALA A 89 2.91 4.02 -8.37
N ARG A 90 3.43 4.45 -9.50
CA ARG A 90 3.17 5.79 -10.03
C ARG A 90 1.70 5.97 -10.39
N LEU A 91 1.11 4.96 -11.04
CA LEU A 91 -0.32 4.95 -11.35
C LEU A 91 -1.15 5.02 -10.07
N MET A 92 -0.83 4.20 -9.09
CA MET A 92 -1.55 4.18 -7.82
C MET A 92 -1.44 5.52 -7.09
N LEU A 93 -0.26 6.15 -7.12
CA LEU A 93 -0.07 7.48 -6.53
C LEU A 93 -0.98 8.50 -7.21
N GLY A 94 -1.01 8.51 -8.53
CA GLY A 94 -1.91 9.40 -9.27
C GLY A 94 -3.38 9.17 -8.90
N ARG A 95 -3.83 7.92 -8.86
CA ARG A 95 -5.20 7.58 -8.48
C ARG A 95 -5.52 7.99 -7.05
N THR A 96 -4.55 7.83 -6.14
CA THR A 96 -4.71 8.23 -4.74
C THR A 96 -4.88 9.74 -4.62
N LEU A 97 -4.10 10.50 -5.38
CA LEU A 97 -4.21 11.95 -5.42
C LEU A 97 -5.54 12.40 -6.04
N GLU A 98 -6.00 11.75 -7.11
CA GLU A 98 -7.30 12.05 -7.70
C GLU A 98 -8.43 11.88 -6.68
N ARG A 99 -8.42 10.79 -5.93
CA ARG A 99 -9.44 10.53 -4.90
C ARG A 99 -9.43 11.56 -3.78
N GLN A 100 -8.30 12.24 -3.58
CA GLN A 100 -8.20 13.35 -2.63
C GLN A 100 -8.63 14.69 -3.24
N GLY A 101 -9.04 14.70 -4.51
CA GLY A 101 -9.39 15.92 -5.22
C GLY A 101 -8.18 16.72 -5.70
N ARG A 102 -6.99 16.16 -5.61
CA ARG A 102 -5.72 16.83 -5.98
C ARG A 102 -5.35 16.52 -7.42
N HIS A 103 -6.21 16.95 -8.33
CA HIS A 103 -6.11 16.59 -9.76
C HIS A 103 -4.88 17.16 -10.45
N GLN A 104 -4.44 18.36 -10.09
CA GLN A 104 -3.25 18.96 -10.69
C GLN A 104 -1.98 18.19 -10.34
N GLU A 105 -1.89 17.71 -9.10
CA GLU A 105 -0.77 16.88 -8.67
C GLU A 105 -0.83 15.48 -9.28
N ALA A 106 -2.05 14.94 -9.43
CA ALA A 106 -2.25 13.60 -9.98
C ALA A 106 -1.83 13.49 -11.44
N GLY A 107 -2.11 14.51 -12.24
CA GLY A 107 -1.92 14.48 -13.69
C GLY A 107 -0.52 14.05 -14.13
N PRO A 108 0.56 14.70 -13.65
CA PRO A 108 1.92 14.30 -14.03
C PRO A 108 2.24 12.84 -13.70
N HIS A 109 1.79 12.34 -12.56
CA HIS A 109 2.02 10.93 -12.17
C HIS A 109 1.30 9.98 -13.11
N LEU A 110 0.06 10.29 -13.47
CA LEU A 110 -0.73 9.46 -14.39
C LEU A 110 -0.13 9.43 -15.79
N ARG A 111 0.32 10.59 -16.29
CA ARG A 111 0.95 10.67 -17.61
C ARG A 111 2.26 9.88 -17.64
N LEU A 112 3.08 10.02 -16.59
CA LEU A 112 4.33 9.29 -16.51
C LEU A 112 4.09 7.79 -16.38
N ALA A 113 3.11 7.37 -15.60
CA ALA A 113 2.75 5.96 -15.49
C ALA A 113 2.36 5.36 -16.84
N ALA A 114 1.55 6.08 -17.60
CA ALA A 114 1.15 5.66 -18.95
C ALA A 114 2.36 5.54 -19.88
N ALA A 115 3.26 6.51 -19.85
CA ALA A 115 4.48 6.49 -20.66
C ALA A 115 5.37 5.31 -20.29
N LEU A 116 5.56 5.05 -18.99
CA LEU A 116 6.38 3.94 -18.52
C LEU A 116 5.79 2.57 -18.86
N ALA A 117 4.48 2.48 -18.93
CA ALA A 117 3.78 1.25 -19.32
C ALA A 117 3.72 1.08 -20.85
N GLY A 118 4.15 2.07 -21.62
CA GLY A 118 4.06 2.04 -23.06
C GLY A 118 2.70 2.44 -23.62
N ASP A 119 1.83 3.03 -22.81
CA ASP A 119 0.49 3.46 -23.21
C ASP A 119 0.53 4.90 -23.76
N PHE A 120 1.12 5.03 -24.93
CA PHE A 120 1.16 6.33 -25.59
C PHE A 120 -0.09 6.50 -26.45
N PRO A 121 -0.72 7.71 -26.43
CA PRO A 121 -1.78 7.98 -27.38
C PRO A 121 -1.17 7.95 -28.79
N GLU A 122 -1.87 7.33 -29.72
CA GLU A 122 -1.44 7.33 -31.11
C GLU A 122 -1.50 8.76 -31.67
N ALA A 123 -0.47 9.11 -32.38
CA ALA A 123 -0.37 10.44 -32.99
C ALA A 123 -1.44 10.67 -34.06
#